data_e58bbcdec5e40a9eaea1b92a26946f59
#
_entry.id   e58bbcdec5e40a9eaea1b92a26946f59
#
_cell.length_a   1.000
_cell.length_b   1.000
_cell.length_c   1.000
_cell.angle_alpha   90.00
_cell.angle_beta   90.00
_cell.angle_gamma   90.00
#
_symmetry.space_group_name_H-M   'P 1'
#
loop_
_entity.id
_entity.type
_entity.pdbx_description
1 polymer ?
#
loop_
_entity_poly.entity_id
_entity_poly.type
_entity_poly.pdbx_seq_one_letter_code
_entity_poly.pdbx_strand_id
1 'polypeptide(L)'
;MIEGRILLFGDDPKTTRGLKKTLEKEAFTFSYFEGKSQCKKRILEFEPELIILNFISSSEVNFRICKDIKQGRNSAHIPVIIITNILRKKELIRALEIGADDCLAKPLDFDIFLARLKAILRRISYREEPEEILRYKDIVINLTSRTLLVKEKSVKLTPKEFALLYILMKKKGRALERRYLMKSVWDEKYLGDPRTINKHIETLRKKLGPEASRHIETVQGVGYMFRA
;
A
#
# COMPACT_ATOMS: atom_id res chain seq x y z
N MET A 1 -5.53 2.15 14.90
CA MET A 1 -6.36 3.21 14.29
C MET A 1 -5.58 3.72 13.10
N ILE A 2 -6.26 4.06 11.99
CA ILE A 2 -5.57 4.71 10.85
C ILE A 2 -5.46 6.17 11.23
N GLU A 3 -4.27 6.61 11.58
CA GLU A 3 -3.94 8.01 11.77
C GLU A 3 -3.61 8.61 10.41
N GLY A 4 -3.87 9.89 10.21
CA GLY A 4 -3.53 10.57 8.96
C GLY A 4 -3.72 12.08 9.05
N ARG A 5 -2.78 12.82 8.44
CA ARG A 5 -2.85 14.28 8.33
C ARG A 5 -3.57 14.66 7.04
N ILE A 6 -4.74 15.25 7.16
CA ILE A 6 -5.61 15.57 6.03
C ILE A 6 -5.67 17.08 5.81
N LEU A 7 -5.40 17.52 4.58
CA LEU A 7 -5.50 18.91 4.21
C LEU A 7 -6.75 19.14 3.35
N LEU A 8 -7.68 19.95 3.85
CA LEU A 8 -8.93 20.26 3.18
C LEU A 8 -8.90 21.68 2.61
N PHE A 9 -9.03 21.77 1.29
CA PHE A 9 -9.22 23.05 0.58
C PHE A 9 -10.66 23.13 0.04
N GLY A 10 -11.28 24.28 0.18
CA GLY A 10 -12.62 24.47 -0.39
C GLY A 10 -13.25 25.81 -0.10
N ASP A 11 -14.39 26.05 -0.74
CA ASP A 11 -15.25 27.23 -0.56
C ASP A 11 -16.73 26.83 -0.41
N ASP A 12 -17.03 25.55 -0.12
CA ASP A 12 -18.37 25.05 0.15
C ASP A 12 -18.59 24.86 1.67
N PRO A 13 -19.24 25.81 2.34
CA PRO A 13 -19.41 25.75 3.80
C PRO A 13 -20.26 24.56 4.25
N LYS A 14 -21.28 24.17 3.43
CA LYS A 14 -22.21 23.10 3.78
C LYS A 14 -21.51 21.75 3.81
N THR A 15 -20.84 21.39 2.73
CA THR A 15 -20.09 20.12 2.66
C THR A 15 -18.88 20.13 3.57
N THR A 16 -18.17 21.26 3.70
CA THR A 16 -17.02 21.42 4.60
C THR A 16 -17.38 21.16 6.07
N ARG A 17 -18.55 21.63 6.53
CA ARG A 17 -19.01 21.38 7.89
C ARG A 17 -19.19 19.88 8.17
N GLY A 18 -19.80 19.17 7.23
CA GLY A 18 -19.97 17.71 7.32
C GLY A 18 -18.63 16.96 7.29
N LEU A 19 -17.71 17.37 6.41
CA LEU A 19 -16.36 16.79 6.33
C LEU A 19 -15.60 16.97 7.66
N LYS A 20 -15.56 18.18 8.22
CA LYS A 20 -14.91 18.47 9.51
C LYS A 20 -15.47 17.57 10.61
N LYS A 21 -16.79 17.52 10.77
CA LYS A 21 -17.46 16.67 11.76
C LYS A 21 -17.11 15.20 11.60
N THR A 22 -17.05 14.71 10.37
CA THR A 22 -16.68 13.31 10.08
C THR A 22 -15.22 13.03 10.42
N LEU A 23 -14.30 13.92 10.06
CA LEU A 23 -12.87 13.77 10.36
C LEU A 23 -12.58 13.85 11.86
N GLU A 24 -13.24 14.77 12.58
CA GLU A 24 -13.15 14.89 14.05
C GLU A 24 -13.63 13.63 14.76
N LYS A 25 -14.78 13.08 14.35
CA LYS A 25 -15.34 11.85 14.94
C LYS A 25 -14.38 10.65 14.81
N GLU A 26 -13.62 10.60 13.76
CA GLU A 26 -12.67 9.53 13.46
C GLU A 26 -11.24 9.83 13.94
N ALA A 27 -11.07 10.91 14.71
CA ALA A 27 -9.80 11.35 15.29
C ALA A 27 -8.67 11.61 14.27
N PHE A 28 -9.02 12.03 13.03
CA PHE A 28 -8.02 12.46 12.05
C PHE A 28 -7.45 13.84 12.40
N THR A 29 -6.15 14.00 12.23
CA THR A 29 -5.52 15.34 12.26
C THR A 29 -5.80 16.04 10.93
N PHE A 30 -6.44 17.19 10.94
CA PHE A 30 -6.71 17.91 9.70
C PHE A 30 -6.58 19.43 9.84
N SER A 31 -6.31 20.08 8.72
CA SER A 31 -6.37 21.54 8.55
C SER A 31 -7.28 21.91 7.41
N TYR A 32 -8.02 23.01 7.58
CA TYR A 32 -8.91 23.56 6.54
C TYR A 32 -8.45 24.93 6.11
N PHE A 33 -8.41 25.13 4.80
CA PHE A 33 -8.12 26.42 4.19
C PHE A 33 -9.22 26.80 3.20
N GLU A 34 -9.78 27.96 3.42
CA GLU A 34 -10.77 28.54 2.51
C GLU A 34 -10.07 29.13 1.27
N GLY A 35 -10.66 28.86 0.10
CA GLY A 35 -10.15 29.40 -1.16
C GLY A 35 -8.99 28.62 -1.79
N LYS A 36 -8.48 29.20 -2.86
CA LYS A 36 -7.54 28.57 -3.82
C LYS A 36 -6.11 29.03 -3.67
N SER A 37 -5.90 30.11 -2.91
CA SER A 37 -4.60 30.73 -2.75
C SER A 37 -3.70 29.92 -1.84
N GLN A 38 -2.40 29.91 -2.17
CA GLN A 38 -1.36 29.33 -1.32
C GLN A 38 -1.40 27.79 -1.11
N CYS A 39 -2.12 27.02 -1.95
CA CYS A 39 -2.15 25.56 -1.81
C CYS A 39 -0.74 24.95 -1.67
N LYS A 40 0.22 25.37 -2.52
CA LYS A 40 1.60 24.85 -2.45
C LYS A 40 2.29 25.16 -1.12
N LYS A 41 2.12 26.38 -0.61
CA LYS A 41 2.70 26.79 0.69
C LYS A 41 2.12 25.97 1.83
N ARG A 42 0.79 25.81 1.87
CA ARG A 42 0.09 25.06 2.90
C ARG A 42 0.41 23.57 2.88
N ILE A 43 0.60 23.00 1.70
CA ILE A 43 1.05 21.59 1.56
C ILE A 43 2.43 21.41 2.19
N LEU A 44 3.37 22.33 1.96
CA LEU A 44 4.72 22.25 2.53
C LEU A 44 4.73 22.47 4.04
N GLU A 45 3.89 23.38 4.56
CA GLU A 45 3.80 23.67 6.01
C GLU A 45 3.12 22.57 6.81
N PHE A 46 2.09 21.96 6.25
CA PHE A 46 1.29 20.95 6.97
C PHE A 46 1.76 19.52 6.70
N GLU A 47 2.48 19.28 5.59
CA GLU A 47 2.93 17.95 5.14
C GLU A 47 1.80 16.90 5.19
N PRO A 48 0.72 17.08 4.43
CA PRO A 48 -0.44 16.20 4.49
C PRO A 48 -0.15 14.84 3.87
N GLU A 49 -0.80 13.81 4.40
CA GLU A 49 -0.84 12.46 3.80
C GLU A 49 -1.98 12.30 2.81
N LEU A 50 -2.98 13.22 2.84
CA LEU A 50 -4.07 13.25 1.88
C LEU A 50 -4.63 14.67 1.75
N ILE A 51 -5.00 15.04 0.51
CA ILE A 51 -5.61 16.34 0.21
C ILE A 51 -7.05 16.12 -0.27
N ILE A 52 -7.97 16.95 0.24
CA ILE A 52 -9.36 17.01 -0.21
C ILE A 52 -9.60 18.36 -0.87
N LEU A 53 -10.10 18.33 -2.10
CA LEU A 53 -10.51 19.52 -2.86
C LEU A 53 -12.04 19.58 -2.91
N ASN A 54 -12.64 20.59 -2.24
CA ASN A 54 -14.09 20.76 -2.10
C ASN A 54 -14.52 22.16 -2.50
N PHE A 55 -14.39 22.52 -3.79
CA PHE A 55 -14.82 23.81 -4.31
C PHE A 55 -16.22 23.75 -4.94
N ILE A 56 -17.03 24.83 -4.74
CA ILE A 56 -18.35 24.99 -5.38
C ILE A 56 -18.20 25.35 -6.86
N SER A 57 -17.21 26.20 -7.15
CA SER A 57 -16.91 26.62 -8.50
C SER A 57 -16.54 25.43 -9.38
N SER A 58 -16.83 25.57 -10.69
CA SER A 58 -16.74 24.52 -11.69
C SER A 58 -15.65 23.46 -11.45
N SER A 59 -15.91 22.23 -11.84
CA SER A 59 -14.94 21.11 -11.85
C SER A 59 -13.55 21.51 -12.35
N GLU A 60 -13.46 22.49 -13.25
CA GLU A 60 -12.22 23.03 -13.80
C GLU A 60 -11.23 23.54 -12.76
N VAL A 61 -11.73 24.16 -11.70
CA VAL A 61 -10.86 24.68 -10.63
C VAL A 61 -10.25 23.56 -9.83
N ASN A 62 -11.08 22.58 -9.44
CA ASN A 62 -10.61 21.38 -8.74
C ASN A 62 -9.57 20.64 -9.61
N PHE A 63 -9.86 20.49 -10.89
CA PHE A 63 -8.98 19.80 -11.83
C PHE A 63 -7.64 20.49 -12.01
N ARG A 64 -7.64 21.84 -12.15
CA ARG A 64 -6.41 22.61 -12.26
C ARG A 64 -5.56 22.51 -11.00
N ILE A 65 -6.16 22.67 -9.82
CA ILE A 65 -5.44 22.55 -8.55
C ILE A 65 -4.89 21.13 -8.37
N CYS A 66 -5.70 20.10 -8.67
CA CYS A 66 -5.25 18.70 -8.63
C CYS A 66 -4.05 18.47 -9.55
N LYS A 67 -4.13 18.96 -10.81
CA LYS A 67 -3.02 18.87 -11.76
C LYS A 67 -1.75 19.55 -11.24
N ASP A 68 -1.87 20.76 -10.68
CA ASP A 68 -0.75 21.50 -10.12
C ASP A 68 -0.10 20.77 -8.94
N ILE A 69 -0.91 20.11 -8.09
CA ILE A 69 -0.43 19.26 -6.98
C ILE A 69 0.32 18.05 -7.55
N LYS A 70 -0.28 17.34 -8.51
CA LYS A 70 0.28 16.12 -9.09
C LYS A 70 1.51 16.34 -9.98
N GLN A 71 1.72 17.55 -10.45
CA GLN A 71 2.93 17.95 -11.18
C GLN A 71 4.00 18.57 -10.26
N GLY A 72 3.69 18.84 -9.01
CA GLY A 72 4.61 19.42 -8.04
C GLY A 72 5.67 18.43 -7.55
N ARG A 73 6.95 18.82 -7.56
CA ARG A 73 8.07 17.96 -7.15
C ARG A 73 7.88 17.34 -5.75
N ASN A 74 7.32 18.09 -4.81
CA ASN A 74 7.15 17.69 -3.41
C ASN A 74 5.71 17.29 -3.06
N SER A 75 4.79 17.29 -4.02
CA SER A 75 3.36 17.02 -3.76
C SER A 75 2.76 15.96 -4.68
N ALA A 76 3.44 15.54 -5.72
CA ALA A 76 2.92 14.56 -6.69
C ALA A 76 2.52 13.22 -6.07
N HIS A 77 3.23 12.81 -5.02
CA HIS A 77 2.97 11.55 -4.31
C HIS A 77 1.76 11.60 -3.37
N ILE A 78 1.31 12.81 -2.98
CA ILE A 78 0.20 12.98 -2.06
C ILE A 78 -1.12 12.67 -2.78
N PRO A 79 -1.94 11.75 -2.25
CA PRO A 79 -3.24 11.46 -2.84
C PRO A 79 -4.20 12.64 -2.73
N VAL A 80 -5.05 12.75 -3.73
CA VAL A 80 -6.03 13.83 -3.85
C VAL A 80 -7.42 13.24 -4.07
N ILE A 81 -8.37 13.59 -3.20
CA ILE A 81 -9.80 13.35 -3.39
C ILE A 81 -10.45 14.64 -3.86
N ILE A 82 -11.17 14.57 -4.98
CA ILE A 82 -11.96 15.68 -5.49
C ILE A 82 -13.43 15.48 -5.12
N ILE A 83 -14.06 16.52 -4.55
CA ILE A 83 -15.52 16.55 -4.29
C ILE A 83 -16.13 17.59 -5.23
N THR A 84 -17.10 17.18 -6.04
CA THR A 84 -17.67 18.01 -7.11
C THR A 84 -19.19 17.96 -7.15
N ASN A 85 -19.83 19.05 -7.61
CA ASN A 85 -21.29 19.11 -7.80
C ASN A 85 -21.76 18.29 -9.02
N ILE A 86 -20.89 18.05 -9.98
CA ILE A 86 -21.20 17.37 -11.22
C ILE A 86 -20.22 16.22 -11.40
N LEU A 87 -20.75 15.00 -11.41
CA LEU A 87 -19.97 13.80 -11.68
C LEU A 87 -20.54 13.07 -12.91
N ARG A 88 -20.38 13.68 -14.08
CA ARG A 88 -20.63 12.98 -15.34
C ARG A 88 -19.44 12.06 -15.65
N LYS A 89 -19.67 11.04 -16.46
CA LYS A 89 -18.64 10.09 -16.86
C LYS A 89 -17.37 10.77 -17.38
N LYS A 90 -17.50 11.86 -18.15
CA LYS A 90 -16.36 12.63 -18.70
C LYS A 90 -15.54 13.31 -17.59
N GLU A 91 -16.20 13.91 -16.60
CA GLU A 91 -15.53 14.58 -15.48
C GLU A 91 -14.81 13.57 -14.59
N LEU A 92 -15.41 12.40 -14.34
CA LEU A 92 -14.78 11.34 -13.59
C LEU A 92 -13.52 10.83 -14.29
N ILE A 93 -13.62 10.51 -15.58
CA ILE A 93 -12.47 10.07 -16.38
C ILE A 93 -11.35 11.11 -16.31
N ARG A 94 -11.68 12.37 -16.57
CA ARG A 94 -10.72 13.48 -16.54
C ARG A 94 -10.06 13.64 -15.16
N ALA A 95 -10.83 13.56 -14.08
CA ALA A 95 -10.29 13.62 -12.72
C ALA A 95 -9.21 12.56 -12.48
N LEU A 96 -9.48 11.33 -12.91
CA LEU A 96 -8.54 10.21 -12.78
C LEU A 96 -7.31 10.37 -13.70
N GLU A 97 -7.50 10.83 -14.94
CA GLU A 97 -6.41 11.08 -15.90
C GLU A 97 -5.43 12.16 -15.42
N ILE A 98 -5.89 13.19 -14.73
CA ILE A 98 -5.02 14.21 -14.15
C ILE A 98 -4.34 13.76 -12.85
N GLY A 99 -4.66 12.55 -12.38
CA GLY A 99 -4.00 11.90 -11.23
C GLY A 99 -4.77 12.04 -9.91
N ALA A 100 -6.06 12.42 -9.90
CA ALA A 100 -6.86 12.30 -8.68
C ALA A 100 -6.98 10.82 -8.28
N ASP A 101 -6.88 10.54 -6.99
CA ASP A 101 -6.98 9.18 -6.47
C ASP A 101 -8.42 8.73 -6.27
N ASP A 102 -9.34 9.69 -6.12
CA ASP A 102 -10.79 9.47 -6.16
C ASP A 102 -11.55 10.77 -6.49
N CYS A 103 -12.81 10.61 -6.92
CA CYS A 103 -13.70 11.72 -7.22
C CYS A 103 -15.12 11.39 -6.76
N LEU A 104 -15.71 12.23 -5.92
CA LEU A 104 -17.00 12.04 -5.29
C LEU A 104 -17.99 13.13 -5.69
N ALA A 105 -19.25 12.75 -5.91
CA ALA A 105 -20.33 13.67 -6.22
C ALA A 105 -20.98 14.24 -4.96
N LYS A 106 -21.49 15.46 -5.06
CA LYS A 106 -22.46 16.01 -4.10
C LYS A 106 -23.89 15.67 -4.56
N PRO A 107 -24.83 15.43 -3.63
CA PRO A 107 -24.66 15.46 -2.17
C PRO A 107 -23.75 14.33 -1.68
N LEU A 108 -22.82 14.66 -0.78
CA LEU A 108 -21.83 13.72 -0.29
C LEU A 108 -22.44 12.76 0.74
N ASP A 109 -22.30 11.46 0.49
CA ASP A 109 -22.50 10.43 1.49
C ASP A 109 -21.21 10.30 2.33
N PHE A 110 -21.31 10.68 3.62
CA PHE A 110 -20.15 10.74 4.48
C PHE A 110 -19.61 9.38 4.90
N ASP A 111 -20.45 8.33 4.90
CA ASP A 111 -20.00 6.97 5.21
C ASP A 111 -19.21 6.38 4.03
N ILE A 112 -19.71 6.59 2.81
CA ILE A 112 -18.98 6.23 1.59
C ILE A 112 -17.67 7.02 1.48
N PHE A 113 -17.71 8.33 1.73
CA PHE A 113 -16.51 9.17 1.75
C PHE A 113 -15.46 8.63 2.73
N LEU A 114 -15.88 8.33 3.96
CA LEU A 114 -14.99 7.82 5.00
C LEU A 114 -14.38 6.46 4.63
N ALA A 115 -15.17 5.56 4.07
CA ALA A 115 -14.69 4.26 3.62
C ALA A 115 -13.60 4.39 2.53
N ARG A 116 -13.80 5.31 1.57
CA ARG A 116 -12.85 5.59 0.49
C ARG A 116 -11.59 6.29 1.01
N LEU A 117 -11.74 7.28 1.89
CA LEU A 117 -10.64 7.94 2.56
C LEU A 117 -9.74 6.93 3.28
N LYS A 118 -10.33 6.07 4.12
CA LYS A 118 -9.62 5.00 4.83
C LYS A 118 -8.93 4.01 3.87
N ALA A 119 -9.55 3.69 2.75
CA ALA A 119 -8.95 2.81 1.75
C ALA A 119 -7.71 3.43 1.09
N ILE A 120 -7.73 4.74 0.83
CA ILE A 120 -6.58 5.46 0.27
C ILE A 120 -5.47 5.56 1.30
N LEU A 121 -5.76 6.01 2.53
CA LEU A 121 -4.78 6.12 3.61
C LEU A 121 -4.12 4.76 3.92
N ARG A 122 -4.90 3.69 3.95
CA ARG A 122 -4.34 2.34 4.11
C ARG A 122 -3.32 1.97 3.04
N ARG A 123 -3.53 2.38 1.78
CA ARG A 123 -2.54 2.14 0.70
C ARG A 123 -1.24 2.92 0.91
N ILE A 124 -1.31 4.08 1.57
CA ILE A 124 -0.15 4.90 1.89
C ILE A 124 0.62 4.29 3.06
N SER A 125 -0.06 3.95 4.15
CA SER A 125 0.58 3.30 5.31
C SER A 125 1.26 1.99 4.93
N TYR A 126 0.73 1.23 3.96
CA TYR A 126 1.45 0.09 3.37
C TYR A 126 2.70 0.49 2.56
N ARG A 127 2.80 1.76 2.08
CA ARG A 127 4.02 2.26 1.42
C ARG A 127 5.03 2.86 2.39
N GLU A 128 4.57 3.32 3.55
CA GLU A 128 5.42 3.91 4.61
C GLU A 128 5.82 2.91 5.69
N GLU A 129 5.24 1.70 5.72
CA GLU A 129 5.88 0.64 6.48
C GLU A 129 7.31 0.48 5.95
N PRO A 130 8.33 0.56 6.85
CA PRO A 130 9.71 0.36 6.44
C PRO A 130 9.73 -0.93 5.62
N GLU A 131 10.25 -0.84 4.38
CA GLU A 131 10.34 -2.01 3.52
C GLU A 131 10.87 -3.16 4.35
N GLU A 132 10.02 -4.13 4.71
CA GLU A 132 10.45 -5.27 5.50
C GLU A 132 11.39 -6.09 4.63
N ILE A 133 12.66 -5.67 4.66
CA ILE A 133 13.72 -6.28 3.87
C ILE A 133 14.44 -7.32 4.74
N LEU A 134 14.30 -8.58 4.38
CA LEU A 134 15.11 -9.64 4.92
C LEU A 134 16.38 -9.81 4.07
N ARG A 135 17.53 -9.57 4.68
CA ARG A 135 18.84 -9.76 4.04
C ARG A 135 19.60 -10.92 4.68
N TYR A 136 20.13 -11.77 3.84
CA TYR A 136 21.09 -12.78 4.26
C TYR A 136 22.09 -13.01 3.14
N LYS A 137 23.34 -12.60 3.37
CA LYS A 137 24.41 -12.61 2.34
C LYS A 137 23.88 -11.96 1.05
N ASP A 138 23.94 -12.69 -0.07
CA ASP A 138 23.52 -12.23 -1.39
C ASP A 138 22.01 -12.33 -1.64
N ILE A 139 21.23 -12.81 -0.66
CA ILE A 139 19.77 -12.97 -0.76
C ILE A 139 19.08 -11.79 -0.10
N VAL A 140 18.27 -11.07 -0.87
CA VAL A 140 17.49 -9.93 -0.39
C VAL A 140 16.02 -10.13 -0.77
N ILE A 141 15.16 -10.28 0.24
CA ILE A 141 13.71 -10.34 0.07
C ILE A 141 13.12 -9.00 0.49
N ASN A 142 12.37 -8.38 -0.41
CA ASN A 142 11.52 -7.24 -0.08
C ASN A 142 10.07 -7.74 0.00
N LEU A 143 9.49 -7.67 1.20
CA LEU A 143 8.14 -8.18 1.46
C LEU A 143 7.06 -7.26 0.91
N THR A 144 7.30 -5.96 0.93
CA THR A 144 6.36 -4.96 0.43
C THR A 144 6.16 -5.09 -1.09
N SER A 145 7.26 -5.15 -1.85
CA SER A 145 7.22 -5.31 -3.32
C SER A 145 7.13 -6.77 -3.77
N ARG A 146 7.23 -7.74 -2.86
CA ARG A 146 7.32 -9.19 -3.13
C ARG A 146 8.41 -9.55 -4.14
N THR A 147 9.55 -8.91 -4.02
CA THR A 147 10.70 -9.15 -4.90
C THR A 147 11.80 -9.91 -4.18
N LEU A 148 12.53 -10.70 -4.95
CA LEU A 148 13.72 -11.41 -4.51
C LEU A 148 14.89 -11.01 -5.39
N LEU A 149 15.99 -10.62 -4.77
CA LEU A 149 17.29 -10.46 -5.42
C LEU A 149 18.25 -11.53 -4.90
N VAL A 150 18.99 -12.14 -5.79
CA VAL A 150 20.12 -13.02 -5.48
C VAL A 150 21.33 -12.51 -6.25
N LYS A 151 22.38 -12.08 -5.56
CA LYS A 151 23.53 -11.38 -6.16
C LYS A 151 23.08 -10.23 -7.07
N GLU A 152 22.18 -9.36 -6.55
CA GLU A 152 21.60 -8.21 -7.24
C GLU A 152 20.73 -8.54 -8.48
N LYS A 153 20.58 -9.80 -8.83
CA LYS A 153 19.74 -10.25 -9.95
C LYS A 153 18.35 -10.61 -9.45
N SER A 154 17.33 -10.09 -10.12
CA SER A 154 15.93 -10.40 -9.79
C SER A 154 15.61 -11.87 -10.13
N VAL A 155 15.01 -12.56 -9.16
CA VAL A 155 14.55 -13.96 -9.29
C VAL A 155 13.05 -14.02 -9.15
N LYS A 156 12.36 -14.50 -10.18
CA LYS A 156 10.88 -14.64 -10.16
C LYS A 156 10.46 -15.89 -9.41
N LEU A 157 9.78 -15.69 -8.29
CA LEU A 157 9.15 -16.75 -7.50
C LEU A 157 7.63 -16.72 -7.66
N THR A 158 7.00 -17.88 -7.54
CA THR A 158 5.56 -17.96 -7.33
C THR A 158 5.22 -17.47 -5.90
N PRO A 159 3.97 -17.06 -5.62
CA PRO A 159 3.56 -16.62 -4.27
C PRO A 159 3.90 -17.64 -3.16
N LYS A 160 3.79 -18.93 -3.45
CA LYS A 160 4.07 -20.01 -2.50
C LYS A 160 5.57 -20.24 -2.28
N GLU A 161 6.37 -20.17 -3.33
CA GLU A 161 7.83 -20.23 -3.24
C GLU A 161 8.38 -19.03 -2.44
N PHE A 162 7.82 -17.85 -2.70
CA PHE A 162 8.19 -16.63 -1.97
C PHE A 162 7.86 -16.76 -0.48
N ALA A 163 6.65 -17.20 -0.13
CA ALA A 163 6.23 -17.40 1.24
C ALA A 163 7.09 -18.46 1.96
N LEU A 164 7.44 -19.55 1.28
CA LEU A 164 8.35 -20.57 1.82
C LEU A 164 9.73 -20.01 2.14
N LEU A 165 10.34 -19.30 1.19
CA LEU A 165 11.66 -18.69 1.38
C LEU A 165 11.62 -17.67 2.54
N TYR A 166 10.61 -16.82 2.57
CA TYR A 166 10.41 -15.85 3.65
C TYR A 166 10.35 -16.52 5.03
N ILE A 167 9.51 -17.54 5.21
CA ILE A 167 9.36 -18.24 6.50
C ILE A 167 10.68 -18.91 6.91
N LEU A 168 11.35 -19.55 5.98
CA LEU A 168 12.63 -20.21 6.21
C LEU A 168 13.70 -19.19 6.63
N MET A 169 13.81 -18.05 5.95
CA MET A 169 14.76 -16.98 6.29
C MET A 169 14.41 -16.30 7.61
N LYS A 170 13.13 -16.01 7.87
CA LYS A 170 12.65 -15.40 9.13
C LYS A 170 12.97 -16.27 10.35
N LYS A 171 12.93 -17.59 10.18
CA LYS A 171 13.22 -18.57 11.23
C LYS A 171 14.56 -19.30 11.02
N LYS A 172 15.54 -18.58 10.46
CA LYS A 172 16.88 -19.13 10.21
C LYS A 172 17.45 -19.84 11.43
N GLY A 173 18.19 -20.92 11.20
CA GLY A 173 18.77 -21.76 12.25
C GLY A 173 17.79 -22.71 12.94
N ARG A 174 16.50 -22.68 12.58
CA ARG A 174 15.49 -23.59 13.14
C ARG A 174 15.03 -24.61 12.10
N ALA A 175 15.00 -25.87 12.48
CA ALA A 175 14.36 -26.92 11.68
C ALA A 175 12.83 -26.74 11.75
N LEU A 176 12.21 -26.58 10.61
CA LEU A 176 10.75 -26.40 10.50
C LEU A 176 10.12 -27.66 9.92
N GLU A 177 9.12 -28.18 10.61
CA GLU A 177 8.37 -29.36 10.19
C GLU A 177 7.64 -29.11 8.87
N ARG A 178 7.54 -30.13 8.01
CA ARG A 178 6.77 -30.05 6.76
C ARG A 178 5.33 -29.62 6.98
N ARG A 179 4.70 -30.14 8.03
CA ARG A 179 3.31 -29.79 8.38
C ARG A 179 3.18 -28.33 8.81
N TYR A 180 4.13 -27.81 9.57
CA TYR A 180 4.17 -26.39 9.94
C TYR A 180 4.30 -25.49 8.70
N LEU A 181 5.25 -25.78 7.80
CA LEU A 181 5.44 -25.03 6.57
C LEU A 181 4.22 -25.08 5.65
N MET A 182 3.56 -26.25 5.56
CA MET A 182 2.31 -26.39 4.82
C MET A 182 1.21 -25.48 5.36
N LYS A 183 0.93 -25.55 6.66
CA LYS A 183 -0.09 -24.69 7.29
C LYS A 183 0.21 -23.21 7.10
N SER A 184 1.47 -22.81 7.21
CA SER A 184 1.88 -21.40 7.09
C SER A 184 1.75 -20.84 5.68
N VAL A 185 1.75 -21.68 4.63
CA VAL A 185 1.78 -21.23 3.22
C VAL A 185 0.50 -21.57 2.46
N TRP A 186 -0.24 -22.63 2.86
CA TRP A 186 -1.43 -23.12 2.13
C TRP A 186 -2.75 -22.90 2.83
N ASP A 187 -2.80 -22.35 4.01
CA ASP A 187 -3.99 -22.22 4.86
C ASP A 187 -4.18 -23.44 5.81
N GLU A 188 -4.77 -23.17 6.98
CA GLU A 188 -5.04 -24.18 8.00
C GLU A 188 -6.02 -25.29 7.54
N LYS A 189 -6.87 -24.96 6.56
CA LYS A 189 -7.85 -25.89 5.99
C LYS A 189 -7.27 -26.81 4.90
N TYR A 190 -6.01 -26.63 4.53
CA TYR A 190 -5.42 -27.48 3.51
C TYR A 190 -5.07 -28.86 4.07
N LEU A 191 -5.87 -29.86 3.71
CA LEU A 191 -5.71 -31.26 4.08
C LEU A 191 -4.78 -32.06 3.15
N GLY A 192 -4.00 -31.38 2.31
CA GLY A 192 -3.10 -32.04 1.36
C GLY A 192 -1.88 -32.74 1.99
N ASP A 193 -1.24 -33.59 1.19
CA ASP A 193 -0.04 -34.33 1.62
C ASP A 193 1.13 -33.35 1.90
N PRO A 194 1.71 -33.39 3.13
CA PRO A 194 2.88 -32.60 3.49
C PRO A 194 4.09 -32.80 2.57
N ARG A 195 4.13 -33.89 1.82
CA ARG A 195 5.17 -34.16 0.82
C ARG A 195 5.12 -33.23 -0.38
N THR A 196 3.98 -32.57 -0.64
CA THR A 196 3.83 -31.55 -1.69
C THR A 196 4.87 -30.42 -1.55
N ILE A 197 5.28 -30.13 -0.31
CA ILE A 197 6.30 -29.11 -0.04
C ILE A 197 7.66 -29.43 -0.66
N ASN A 198 7.99 -30.73 -0.77
CA ASN A 198 9.27 -31.19 -1.32
C ASN A 198 9.46 -30.65 -2.76
N LYS A 199 8.38 -30.67 -3.56
CA LYS A 199 8.41 -30.17 -4.93
C LYS A 199 8.62 -28.65 -4.99
N HIS A 200 7.98 -27.91 -4.10
CA HIS A 200 8.17 -26.47 -4.03
C HIS A 200 9.57 -26.09 -3.56
N ILE A 201 10.14 -26.82 -2.59
CA ILE A 201 11.53 -26.62 -2.16
C ILE A 201 12.51 -26.97 -3.28
N GLU A 202 12.28 -28.04 -4.02
CA GLU A 202 13.10 -28.40 -5.18
C GLU A 202 13.11 -27.28 -6.23
N THR A 203 11.92 -26.77 -6.59
CA THR A 203 11.79 -25.69 -7.57
C THR A 203 12.41 -24.39 -7.04
N LEU A 204 12.19 -24.08 -5.76
CA LEU A 204 12.80 -22.93 -5.12
C LEU A 204 14.33 -22.99 -5.16
N ARG A 205 14.93 -24.12 -4.82
CA ARG A 205 16.38 -24.33 -4.90
C ARG A 205 16.92 -24.14 -6.32
N LYS A 206 16.23 -24.66 -7.33
CA LYS A 206 16.61 -24.46 -8.74
C LYS A 206 16.62 -22.98 -9.12
N LYS A 207 15.61 -22.21 -8.70
CA LYS A 207 15.50 -20.78 -8.99
C LYS A 207 16.55 -19.92 -8.24
N LEU A 208 16.88 -20.28 -7.01
CA LEU A 208 17.91 -19.62 -6.22
C LEU A 208 19.33 -19.82 -6.76
N GLY A 209 19.55 -20.90 -7.53
CA GLY A 209 20.87 -21.27 -8.00
C GLY A 209 21.73 -22.00 -6.95
N PRO A 210 22.90 -22.51 -7.36
CA PRO A 210 23.68 -23.46 -6.56
C PRO A 210 24.20 -22.87 -5.25
N GLU A 211 24.55 -21.59 -5.20
CA GLU A 211 25.10 -20.97 -4.00
C GLU A 211 24.02 -20.61 -2.98
N ALA A 212 22.98 -19.88 -3.38
CA ALA A 212 21.92 -19.46 -2.48
C ALA A 212 21.08 -20.65 -1.98
N SER A 213 20.89 -21.67 -2.81
CA SER A 213 20.12 -22.88 -2.45
C SER A 213 20.77 -23.71 -1.34
N ARG A 214 22.09 -23.63 -1.15
CA ARG A 214 22.82 -24.34 -0.07
C ARG A 214 22.34 -23.92 1.33
N HIS A 215 21.76 -22.73 1.45
CA HIS A 215 21.22 -22.24 2.71
C HIS A 215 19.87 -22.90 3.08
N ILE A 216 19.20 -23.56 2.15
CA ILE A 216 18.02 -24.35 2.44
C ILE A 216 18.44 -25.81 2.62
N GLU A 217 18.53 -26.25 3.87
CA GLU A 217 18.92 -27.64 4.21
C GLU A 217 17.70 -28.53 4.44
N THR A 218 17.82 -29.78 4.10
CA THR A 218 16.83 -30.81 4.45
C THR A 218 17.23 -31.44 5.77
N VAL A 219 16.36 -31.30 6.78
CA VAL A 219 16.54 -31.97 8.07
C VAL A 219 15.78 -33.30 8.01
N GLN A 220 16.54 -34.39 7.99
CA GLN A 220 15.97 -35.73 7.80
C GLN A 220 14.95 -36.09 8.91
N GLY A 221 13.83 -36.64 8.55
CA GLY A 221 12.75 -36.95 9.50
C GLY A 221 11.89 -35.74 9.92
N VAL A 222 12.38 -34.50 9.83
CA VAL A 222 11.69 -33.29 10.29
C VAL A 222 11.15 -32.46 9.11
N GLY A 223 12.00 -31.85 8.34
CA GLY A 223 11.56 -30.92 7.28
C GLY A 223 12.71 -30.12 6.70
N TYR A 224 12.65 -28.80 6.82
CA TYR A 224 13.60 -27.89 6.20
C TYR A 224 14.09 -26.81 7.17
N MET A 225 15.29 -26.35 6.96
CA MET A 225 15.94 -25.29 7.73
C MET A 225 16.66 -24.32 6.79
N PHE A 226 16.64 -23.04 7.12
CA PHE A 226 17.53 -22.07 6.50
C PHE A 226 18.77 -21.95 7.40
N ARG A 227 19.92 -22.32 6.87
CA ARG A 227 21.20 -22.29 7.62
C ARG A 227 21.58 -20.85 7.93
N ALA A 228 22.01 -20.60 9.17
CA ALA A 228 22.53 -19.31 9.61
C ALA A 228 23.96 -19.08 9.12
#